data_b64f653e576d8f9af2e6f5a31a9fbc8e
#
_entry.id   b64f653e576d8f9af2e6f5a31a9fbc8e
#
_cell.length_a   1.000
_cell.length_b   1.000
_cell.length_c   1.000
_cell.angle_alpha   90.00
_cell.angle_beta   90.00
_cell.angle_gamma   90.00
#
_symmetry.space_group_name_H-M   'P 1'
#
loop_
_entity.id
_entity.type
_entity.pdbx_description
1 polymer ?
#
loop_
_entity_poly.entity_id
_entity_poly.type
_entity_poly.pdbx_seq_one_letter_code
_entity_poly.pdbx_strand_id
1 'polypeptide(L)'
;MATGFEFLYCGVSPKGLTLASKLSASFAKAFPEQKSRGLKALNKNDRGGTFVMKTHCPAVICEPFFGSNRKDSDFFSAHREELAKAYAEGILNWLVN
;
A
#
# COMPACT_ATOMS: atom_id res chain seq x y z
N MET A 1 0.83 -3.24 -20.39
CA MET A 1 1.74 -3.06 -19.27
C MET A 1 0.94 -2.84 -17.99
N ALA A 2 1.35 -3.45 -16.89
CA ALA A 2 0.62 -3.33 -15.63
C ALA A 2 0.66 -1.91 -15.08
N THR A 3 -0.47 -1.44 -14.57
CA THR A 3 -0.59 -0.13 -13.96
C THR A 3 -1.49 -0.23 -12.71
N GLY A 4 -1.38 0.75 -11.84
CA GLY A 4 -2.20 0.82 -10.65
C GLY A 4 -1.40 0.58 -9.38
N PHE A 5 -2.08 0.73 -8.25
CA PHE A 5 -1.48 0.57 -6.93
C PHE A 5 -2.17 -0.56 -6.15
N GLU A 6 -1.42 -1.14 -5.23
CA GLU A 6 -1.98 -2.14 -4.32
C GLU A 6 -1.26 -2.13 -2.99
N PHE A 7 -1.92 -2.67 -1.98
CA PHE A 7 -1.35 -2.80 -0.63
C PHE A 7 -1.48 -4.24 -0.19
N LEU A 8 -0.38 -4.81 0.29
CA LEU A 8 -0.30 -6.21 0.67
C LEU A 8 -0.14 -6.33 2.19
N TYR A 9 -0.85 -7.27 2.79
CA TYR A 9 -0.85 -7.44 4.24
C TYR A 9 -0.86 -8.92 4.60
N CYS A 10 -0.58 -9.23 5.87
CA CYS A 10 -0.66 -10.61 6.37
C CYS A 10 -2.11 -11.07 6.41
N GLY A 11 -2.43 -12.15 5.71
CA GLY A 11 -3.79 -12.65 5.56
C GLY A 11 -4.46 -13.08 6.85
N VAL A 12 -3.69 -13.30 7.92
CA VAL A 12 -4.23 -13.68 9.24
C VAL A 12 -4.17 -12.52 10.25
N SER A 13 -3.88 -11.30 9.79
CA SER A 13 -3.78 -10.13 10.67
C SER A 13 -4.93 -9.15 10.44
N PRO A 14 -5.92 -9.10 11.35
CA PRO A 14 -6.98 -8.09 11.24
C PRO A 14 -6.45 -6.66 11.31
N LYS A 15 -5.41 -6.43 12.12
CA LYS A 15 -4.79 -5.10 12.23
C LYS A 15 -4.05 -4.72 10.95
N GLY A 16 -3.41 -5.69 10.31
CA GLY A 16 -2.75 -5.46 9.02
C GLY A 16 -3.75 -5.08 7.94
N LEU A 17 -4.90 -5.76 7.91
CA LEU A 17 -5.96 -5.43 6.97
C LEU A 17 -6.49 -4.00 7.20
N THR A 18 -6.73 -3.64 8.45
CA THR A 18 -7.24 -2.30 8.78
C THR A 18 -6.24 -1.22 8.38
N LEU A 19 -4.96 -1.44 8.65
CA LEU A 19 -3.91 -0.50 8.25
C LEU A 19 -3.84 -0.38 6.72
N ALA A 20 -3.86 -1.50 6.01
CA ALA A 20 -3.84 -1.50 4.56
C ALA A 20 -5.05 -0.76 3.98
N SER A 21 -6.24 -0.93 4.59
CA SER A 21 -7.45 -0.22 4.16
C SER A 21 -7.31 1.29 4.32
N LYS A 22 -6.75 1.75 5.45
CA LYS A 22 -6.55 3.17 5.69
C LYS A 22 -5.53 3.77 4.73
N LEU A 23 -4.44 3.05 4.47
CA LEU A 23 -3.43 3.48 3.51
C LEU A 23 -4.01 3.55 2.09
N SER A 24 -4.79 2.56 1.69
CA SER A 24 -5.41 2.53 0.38
C SER A 24 -6.38 3.69 0.19
N ALA A 25 -7.20 3.98 1.20
CA ALA A 25 -8.15 5.09 1.13
C ALA A 25 -7.43 6.44 1.03
N SER A 26 -6.38 6.63 1.81
CA SER A 26 -5.59 7.86 1.77
C SER A 26 -4.90 8.04 0.42
N PHE A 27 -4.34 6.95 -0.12
CA PHE A 27 -3.70 6.97 -1.43
C PHE A 27 -4.71 7.33 -2.54
N ALA A 28 -5.88 6.68 -2.52
CA ALA A 28 -6.91 6.94 -3.52
C ALA A 28 -7.40 8.39 -3.48
N LYS A 29 -7.47 8.97 -2.30
CA LYS A 29 -7.86 10.37 -2.15
C LYS A 29 -6.80 11.31 -2.71
N ALA A 30 -5.52 11.00 -2.49
CA ALA A 30 -4.42 11.82 -2.98
C ALA A 30 -4.20 11.69 -4.49
N PHE A 31 -4.46 10.51 -5.03
CA PHE A 31 -4.21 10.20 -6.44
C PHE A 31 -5.45 9.58 -7.07
N PRO A 32 -6.54 10.38 -7.23
CA PRO A 32 -7.84 9.83 -7.65
C PRO A 32 -7.85 9.25 -9.07
N GLU A 33 -6.89 9.57 -9.90
CA GLU A 33 -6.82 9.05 -11.27
C GLU A 33 -6.05 7.74 -11.36
N GLN A 34 -5.39 7.31 -10.28
CA GLN A 34 -4.66 6.06 -10.29
C GLN A 34 -5.61 4.88 -10.06
N LYS A 35 -5.37 3.80 -10.78
CA LYS A 35 -6.18 2.60 -10.69
C LYS A 35 -5.86 1.84 -9.40
N SER A 36 -6.90 1.50 -8.63
CA SER A 36 -6.74 0.61 -7.48
C SER A 36 -6.77 -0.85 -7.93
N ARG A 37 -5.78 -1.61 -7.49
CA ARG A 37 -5.75 -3.06 -7.69
C ARG A 37 -6.19 -3.79 -6.43
N GLY A 38 -6.61 -3.05 -5.40
CA GLY A 38 -7.18 -3.60 -4.18
C GLY A 38 -6.15 -3.95 -3.12
N LEU A 39 -6.62 -4.66 -2.12
CA LEU A 39 -5.80 -5.15 -1.03
C LEU A 39 -5.49 -6.63 -1.28
N LYS A 40 -4.26 -7.04 -1.01
CA LYS A 40 -3.82 -8.42 -1.24
C LYS A 40 -3.42 -9.08 0.06
N ALA A 41 -4.12 -10.14 0.42
CA ALA A 41 -3.77 -10.96 1.58
C ALA A 41 -2.61 -11.88 1.22
N LEU A 42 -1.56 -11.88 2.03
CA LEU A 42 -0.39 -12.72 1.81
C LEU A 42 -0.37 -13.88 2.79
N ASN A 43 -0.03 -15.08 2.29
CA ASN A 43 0.25 -16.26 3.09
C ASN A 43 1.77 -16.40 3.21
N LYS A 44 2.22 -17.31 4.10
CA LYS A 44 3.65 -17.48 4.34
C LYS A 44 4.45 -17.88 3.09
N ASN A 45 3.80 -18.57 2.15
CA ASN A 45 4.44 -19.04 0.92
C ASN A 45 4.40 -18.02 -0.21
N ASP A 46 3.71 -16.90 -0.02
CA ASP A 46 3.64 -15.85 -1.02
C ASP A 46 4.89 -14.98 -0.95
N ARG A 47 5.21 -14.34 -2.06
CA ARG A 47 6.29 -13.37 -2.11
C ARG A 47 5.97 -12.22 -1.15
N GLY A 48 6.86 -11.95 -0.22
CA GLY A 48 6.65 -10.96 0.82
C GLY A 48 5.92 -11.48 2.05
N GLY A 49 5.36 -12.71 1.99
CA GLY A 49 4.61 -13.27 3.12
C GLY A 49 5.42 -13.42 4.38
N THR A 50 6.67 -13.87 4.27
CA THR A 50 7.55 -13.99 5.43
C THR A 50 7.79 -12.64 6.10
N PHE A 51 7.95 -11.60 5.32
CA PHE A 51 8.15 -10.25 5.85
C PHE A 51 6.97 -9.81 6.71
N VAL A 52 5.74 -9.91 6.19
CA VAL A 52 4.56 -9.42 6.91
C VAL A 52 4.16 -10.33 8.08
N MET A 53 4.55 -11.61 8.05
CA MET A 53 4.18 -12.56 9.10
C MET A 53 5.13 -12.58 10.29
N LYS A 54 6.38 -12.17 10.12
CA LYS A 54 7.39 -12.23 11.18
C LYS A 54 7.57 -10.94 11.96
N THR A 55 6.78 -9.94 11.69
CA THR A 55 6.84 -8.69 12.44
C THR A 55 5.97 -8.78 13.71
N HIS A 56 6.37 -8.06 14.76
CA HIS A 56 5.60 -7.98 16.01
C HIS A 56 4.54 -6.89 15.97
N CYS A 57 4.46 -6.14 14.89
CA CYS A 57 3.49 -5.07 14.69
C CYS A 57 2.79 -5.26 13.37
N PRO A 58 1.65 -4.60 13.13
CA PRO A 58 1.00 -4.64 11.83
C PRO A 58 1.96 -4.21 10.74
N ALA A 59 2.00 -4.96 9.64
CA ALA A 59 2.92 -4.71 8.53
C ALA A 59 2.15 -4.69 7.21
N VAL A 60 2.50 -3.75 6.34
CA VAL A 60 1.90 -3.60 5.02
C VAL A 60 3.01 -3.33 4.02
N ILE A 61 2.93 -3.97 2.87
CA ILE A 61 3.79 -3.67 1.74
C ILE A 61 3.02 -2.73 0.83
N CYS A 62 3.58 -1.54 0.60
CA CYS A 62 2.96 -0.52 -0.24
C CYS A 62 3.53 -0.60 -1.64
N GLU A 63 2.69 -0.85 -2.63
CA GLU A 63 3.09 -0.87 -4.03
C GLU A 63 2.33 0.21 -4.79
N PRO A 64 2.90 1.43 -4.87
CA PRO A 64 2.21 2.54 -5.51
C PRO A 64 2.15 2.44 -7.03
N PHE A 65 3.06 1.68 -7.62
CA PHE A 65 3.11 1.47 -9.07
C PHE A 65 3.99 0.28 -9.39
N PHE A 66 3.92 -0.18 -10.64
CA PHE A 66 4.82 -1.22 -11.13
C PHE A 66 6.04 -0.57 -11.77
N GLY A 67 7.23 -0.99 -11.36
CA GLY A 67 8.49 -0.43 -11.86
C GLY A 67 8.67 -0.56 -13.37
N SER A 68 8.02 -1.57 -13.97
CA SER A 68 8.03 -1.76 -15.42
C SER A 68 7.17 -0.74 -16.18
N ASN A 69 6.29 -0.01 -15.49
CA ASN A 69 5.48 1.04 -16.08
C ASN A 69 6.20 2.38 -15.95
N ARG A 70 6.86 2.79 -17.05
CA ARG A 70 7.69 3.97 -17.02
C ARG A 70 6.90 5.25 -16.76
N LYS A 71 5.70 5.35 -17.31
CA LYS A 71 4.84 6.50 -17.10
C LYS A 71 4.51 6.69 -15.62
N ASP A 72 4.12 5.59 -14.96
CA ASP A 72 3.80 5.64 -13.54
C ASP A 72 5.04 5.89 -12.69
N SER A 73 6.16 5.26 -13.04
CA SER A 73 7.42 5.47 -12.34
C SER A 73 7.86 6.94 -12.39
N ASP A 74 7.79 7.56 -13.56
CA ASP A 74 8.13 8.97 -13.72
C ASP A 74 7.17 9.88 -12.95
N PHE A 75 5.88 9.56 -12.98
CA PHE A 75 4.86 10.32 -12.25
C PHE A 75 5.18 10.35 -10.76
N PHE A 76 5.39 9.16 -10.15
CA PHE A 76 5.63 9.08 -8.71
C PHE A 76 7.00 9.61 -8.31
N SER A 77 8.00 9.54 -9.19
CA SER A 77 9.29 10.18 -8.95
C SER A 77 9.14 11.70 -8.83
N ALA A 78 8.23 12.28 -9.60
CA ALA A 78 7.96 13.72 -9.55
C ALA A 78 7.02 14.11 -8.40
N HIS A 79 6.31 13.14 -7.80
CA HIS A 79 5.29 13.39 -6.76
C HIS A 79 5.62 12.71 -5.45
N ARG A 80 6.91 12.62 -5.10
CA ARG A 80 7.35 11.89 -3.90
C ARG A 80 6.82 12.49 -2.60
N GLU A 81 6.71 13.81 -2.53
CA GLU A 81 6.21 14.47 -1.32
C GLU A 81 4.73 14.16 -1.10
N GLU A 82 3.93 14.21 -2.16
CA GLU A 82 2.52 13.87 -2.09
C GLU A 82 2.32 12.40 -1.70
N LEU A 83 3.17 11.51 -2.21
CA LEU A 83 3.12 10.10 -1.88
C LEU A 83 3.43 9.88 -0.40
N ALA A 84 4.50 10.51 0.10
CA ALA A 84 4.87 10.41 1.52
C ALA A 84 3.75 10.95 2.42
N LYS A 85 3.13 12.05 2.03
CA LYS A 85 2.02 12.65 2.77
C LYS A 85 0.81 11.72 2.80
N ALA A 86 0.49 11.10 1.67
CA ALA A 86 -0.63 10.15 1.60
C ALA A 86 -0.41 8.97 2.55
N TYR A 87 0.79 8.43 2.61
CA TYR A 87 1.11 7.35 3.54
C TYR A 87 1.02 7.81 5.00
N ALA A 88 1.57 8.98 5.30
CA ALA A 88 1.51 9.52 6.66
C ALA A 88 0.07 9.74 7.11
N GLU A 89 -0.79 10.29 6.27
CA GLU A 89 -2.20 10.49 6.58
C GLU A 89 -2.93 9.16 6.80
N GLY A 90 -2.61 8.15 5.98
CA GLY A 90 -3.18 6.82 6.15
C GLY A 90 -2.85 6.22 7.50
N ILE A 91 -1.58 6.32 7.92
CA ILE A 91 -1.14 5.83 9.22
C ILE A 91 -1.82 6.60 10.35
N LEU A 92 -1.88 7.92 10.25
CA LEU A 92 -2.54 8.76 11.27
C LEU A 92 -4.03 8.40 11.38
N ASN A 93 -4.72 8.22 10.27
CA ASN A 93 -6.12 7.80 10.28
C ASN A 93 -6.31 6.44 10.94
N TRP A 94 -5.36 5.53 10.76
CA TRP A 94 -5.39 4.23 11.40
C TRP A 94 -5.19 4.34 12.90
N LEU A 95 -4.26 5.21 13.34
CA LEU A 95 -3.94 5.39 14.75
C LEU A 95 -5.09 6.01 15.56
N VAL A 96 -5.90 6.87 14.95
CA VAL A 96 -6.97 7.57 15.66
C VAL A 96 -8.32 6.85 15.60
N ASN A 97 -8.39 5.75 14.86
CA ASN A 97 -9.61 4.95 14.79
C ASN A 97 -9.44 3.63 15.60
#